data_838e2f0b2977d503606525604601d827
#
_entry.id   838e2f0b2977d503606525604601d827
#
_cell.length_a   1.000
_cell.length_b   1.000
_cell.length_c   1.000
_cell.angle_alpha   90.00
_cell.angle_beta   90.00
_cell.angle_gamma   90.00
#
_symmetry.space_group_name_H-M   'P 1'
#
loop_
_entity.id
_entity.type
_entity.pdbx_description
1 polymer ?
#
loop_
_entity_poly.entity_id
_entity_poly.type
_entity_poly.pdbx_seq_one_letter_code
_entity_poly.pdbx_strand_id
1 'polypeptide(L)' 'MLIFEYFFTSGLAQISYLVGDSKAAVAAVIDPRRDIDIYLQMAKEQGLRIAYVIETHIHAEFVSGAQSLANRTG' A
#
# COMPACT_ATOMS: atom_id res chain seq x y z
N MET A 1 -18.54 0.73 -1.05
CA MET A 1 -18.19 0.65 0.38
C MET A 1 -16.73 0.96 0.56
N LEU A 2 -16.40 1.79 1.51
CA LEU A 2 -15.02 2.15 1.81
C LEU A 2 -14.34 1.00 2.57
N ILE A 3 -13.14 0.63 2.11
CA ILE A 3 -12.33 -0.40 2.73
C ILE A 3 -11.09 0.28 3.29
N PHE A 4 -10.76 -0.02 4.55
CA PHE A 4 -9.61 0.57 5.21
C PHE A 4 -8.87 -0.52 5.96
N GLU A 5 -7.59 -0.72 5.61
CA GLU A 5 -6.71 -1.67 6.28
C GLU A 5 -5.42 -0.95 6.65
N TYR A 6 -4.82 -1.32 7.79
CA TYR A 6 -3.54 -0.78 8.14
C TYR A 6 -2.56 -1.92 8.46
N PHE A 7 -1.27 -1.62 8.27
CA PHE A 7 -0.20 -2.59 8.47
C PHE A 7 0.86 -1.96 9.37
N PHE A 8 1.16 -2.61 10.47
CA PHE A 8 2.16 -2.13 11.42
C PHE A 8 3.43 -2.96 11.29
N THR A 9 4.57 -2.28 11.11
CA THR A 9 5.88 -2.92 11.04
C THR A 9 6.64 -2.58 12.32
N SER A 10 6.69 -3.54 13.25
CA SER A 10 7.19 -3.29 14.60
C SER A 10 8.66 -2.89 14.63
N GLY A 11 9.49 -3.50 13.81
CA GLY A 11 10.92 -3.21 13.82
C GLY A 11 11.27 -1.79 13.42
N LEU A 12 10.44 -1.16 12.60
CA LEU A 12 10.66 0.19 12.10
C LEU A 12 9.67 1.20 12.66
N ALA A 13 8.75 0.75 13.51
CA ALA A 13 7.65 1.58 14.05
C ALA A 13 6.93 2.32 12.92
N GLN A 14 6.72 1.64 11.80
CA GLN A 14 6.12 2.22 10.62
C GLN A 14 4.71 1.69 10.43
N ILE A 15 3.78 2.58 10.10
CA ILE A 15 2.41 2.21 9.77
C ILE A 15 2.16 2.57 8.31
N SER A 16 1.57 1.63 7.58
CA SER A 16 1.12 1.88 6.22
C SER A 16 -0.36 1.56 6.11
N TYR A 17 -1.00 2.06 5.06
CA TYR A 17 -2.43 1.96 4.91
C TYR A 17 -2.80 1.51 3.51
N LEU A 18 -3.91 0.77 3.43
CA LEU A 18 -4.57 0.50 2.17
C LEU A 18 -6.00 1.03 2.29
N VAL A 19 -6.36 1.94 1.41
CA VAL A 19 -7.70 2.55 1.40
C VAL A 19 -8.32 2.25 0.05
N GLY A 20 -9.49 1.63 0.06
CA GLY A 20 -10.13 1.21 -1.17
C GLY A 20 -11.61 1.52 -1.22
N ASP A 21 -12.15 1.45 -2.43
CA ASP A 21 -13.58 1.56 -2.68
C ASP A 21 -14.02 0.32 -3.44
N SER A 22 -14.85 -0.51 -2.81
CA SER A 22 -15.29 -1.76 -3.39
C SER A 22 -16.16 -1.55 -4.64
N LYS A 23 -16.88 -0.45 -4.72
CA LYS A 23 -17.70 -0.13 -5.88
C LYS A 23 -16.85 0.16 -7.11
N ALA A 24 -15.82 0.99 -6.94
CA ALA A 24 -14.91 1.32 -8.02
C ALA A 24 -13.86 0.25 -8.25
N ALA A 25 -13.70 -0.68 -7.29
CA ALA A 25 -12.70 -1.75 -7.31
C ALA A 25 -11.27 -1.22 -7.40
N VAL A 26 -10.99 -0.10 -6.75
CA VAL A 26 -9.66 0.52 -6.74
C VAL A 26 -9.22 0.77 -5.31
N ALA A 27 -7.90 0.86 -5.13
CA ALA A 27 -7.30 1.13 -3.83
C ALA A 27 -6.09 2.04 -3.98
N ALA A 28 -5.77 2.72 -2.88
CA ALA A 28 -4.53 3.47 -2.73
C ALA A 28 -3.74 2.86 -1.57
N VAL A 29 -2.44 2.78 -1.73
CA VAL A 29 -1.53 2.34 -0.66
C VAL A 29 -0.74 3.55 -0.20
N ILE A 30 -0.71 3.76 1.12
CA ILE A 30 -0.06 4.93 1.72
C ILE A 30 1.11 4.46 2.55
N ASP A 31 2.29 4.99 2.28
CA ASP A 31 3.56 4.70 2.96
C ASP A 31 3.88 3.19 2.98
N PRO A 32 3.93 2.52 1.82
CA PRO A 32 4.16 1.07 1.81
C PRO A 32 5.54 0.68 2.30
N ARG A 33 5.62 -0.48 2.94
CA ARG A 33 6.90 -1.10 3.31
C ARG A 33 7.56 -1.69 2.06
N ARG A 34 8.83 -2.08 2.22
CA ARG A 34 9.58 -2.70 1.12
C ARG A 34 8.97 -4.02 0.66
N ASP A 35 8.40 -4.77 1.58
CA ASP A 35 7.71 -6.02 1.26
C ASP A 35 6.31 -5.69 0.73
N ILE A 36 6.23 -5.56 -0.58
CA ILE A 36 5.00 -5.09 -1.22
C ILE A 36 3.95 -6.19 -1.43
N ASP A 37 4.34 -7.45 -1.29
CA ASP A 37 3.42 -8.56 -1.56
C ASP A 37 2.21 -8.53 -0.65
N ILE A 38 2.36 -8.02 0.56
CA ILE A 38 1.24 -7.94 1.51
C ILE A 38 0.11 -7.05 0.97
N TYR A 39 0.46 -5.95 0.29
CA TYR A 39 -0.54 -5.04 -0.28
C TYR A 39 -1.21 -5.66 -1.50
N LEU A 40 -0.43 -6.31 -2.34
CA LEU A 40 -0.97 -6.98 -3.52
C LEU A 40 -1.92 -8.10 -3.13
N GLN A 41 -1.54 -8.86 -2.10
CA GLN A 41 -2.37 -9.95 -1.59
C GLN A 41 -3.69 -9.41 -1.03
N MET A 42 -3.60 -8.37 -0.20
CA MET A 42 -4.80 -7.78 0.42
C MET A 42 -5.73 -7.20 -0.63
N ALA A 43 -5.19 -6.50 -1.62
CA ALA A 43 -5.99 -5.93 -2.69
C ALA A 43 -6.69 -7.03 -3.49
N LYS A 44 -5.97 -8.10 -3.79
CA LYS A 44 -6.54 -9.24 -4.52
C LYS A 44 -7.69 -9.88 -3.74
N GLU A 45 -7.50 -10.08 -2.45
CA GLU A 45 -8.54 -10.68 -1.59
C GLU A 45 -9.79 -9.83 -1.52
N GLN A 46 -9.62 -8.51 -1.60
CA GLN A 46 -10.75 -7.58 -1.55
C GLN A 46 -11.31 -7.27 -2.94
N GLY A 47 -10.73 -7.83 -3.99
CA GLY A 47 -11.18 -7.55 -5.35
C GLY A 47 -10.84 -6.14 -5.82
N LEU A 48 -9.73 -5.58 -5.32
CA LEU A 48 -9.33 -4.21 -5.63
C LEU A 48 -8.10 -4.17 -6.51
N ARG A 49 -7.99 -3.12 -7.32
CA ARG A 49 -6.80 -2.82 -8.10
C ARG A 49 -6.09 -1.64 -7.44
N ILE A 50 -4.79 -1.79 -7.18
CA ILE A 50 -4.02 -0.69 -6.61
C ILE A 50 -3.77 0.34 -7.71
N ALA A 51 -4.41 1.49 -7.59
CA ALA A 51 -4.33 2.55 -8.59
C ALA A 51 -3.41 3.69 -8.17
N TYR A 52 -3.16 3.84 -6.87
CA TYR A 52 -2.36 4.94 -6.35
C TYR A 52 -1.41 4.44 -5.28
N VAL A 53 -0.20 5.00 -5.26
CA VAL A 53 0.76 4.80 -4.19
C VAL A 53 1.18 6.19 -3.71
N ILE A 54 1.00 6.45 -2.41
CA ILE A 54 1.22 7.77 -1.83
C ILE A 54 2.27 7.65 -0.74
N GLU A 55 3.25 8.57 -0.74
CA GLU A 55 4.23 8.65 0.33
C GLU A 55 4.08 9.97 1.06
N THR A 56 3.93 9.89 2.39
CA THR A 56 3.79 11.07 3.22
C THR A 56 5.14 11.51 3.82
N HIS A 57 6.14 10.62 3.78
CA HIS A 57 7.47 10.90 4.33
C HIS A 57 8.54 10.53 3.30
N ILE A 58 9.62 11.32 3.26
CA ILE A 58 10.79 11.00 2.48
C ILE A 58 11.92 10.69 3.46
N HIS A 59 12.42 9.45 3.41
CA HIS A 59 13.52 9.00 4.26
C HIS A 59 14.73 8.77 3.38
N ALA A 60 15.77 9.58 3.56
CA ALA A 60 16.96 9.49 2.72
C ALA A 60 17.66 8.15 2.85
N GLU A 61 17.54 7.50 4.00
CA GLU A 61 18.19 6.23 4.28
C GLU A 61 17.27 5.03 4.14
N PHE A 62 16.02 5.26 3.76
CA PHE A 62 15.01 4.22 3.70
C PHE A 62 14.57 4.01 2.27
N VAL A 63 14.69 2.78 1.79
CA VAL A 63 14.20 2.42 0.47
C VAL A 63 12.75 2.02 0.59
N SER A 64 11.87 2.88 0.12
CA SER A 64 10.43 2.66 0.18
C SER A 64 10.00 1.55 -0.77
N GLY A 65 8.91 0.88 -0.42
CA GLY A 65 8.25 -0.05 -1.32
C GLY A 65 7.43 0.62 -2.41
N ALA A 66 7.30 1.96 -2.38
CA ALA A 66 6.42 2.68 -3.30
C ALA A 66 6.82 2.48 -4.76
N GLN A 67 8.11 2.58 -5.06
CA GLN A 67 8.57 2.42 -6.44
C GLN A 67 8.39 0.98 -6.93
N SER A 68 8.73 0.01 -6.10
CA SER A 68 8.54 -1.39 -6.47
C SER A 68 7.07 -1.71 -6.68
N LEU A 69 6.21 -1.20 -5.83
CA LEU A 69 4.78 -1.41 -5.93
C LEU A 69 4.22 -0.74 -7.19
N ALA A 70 4.64 0.48 -7.49
CA ALA A 70 4.22 1.19 -8.69
C ALA A 70 4.67 0.45 -9.95
N ASN A 71 5.87 -0.08 -9.95
CA ASN A 71 6.38 -0.84 -11.10
C ASN A 71 5.59 -2.13 -11.33
N ARG A 72 5.11 -2.76 -10.27
CA ARG A 72 4.37 -4.01 -10.37
C ARG A 72 2.89 -3.84 -10.68
N THR A 73 2.33 -2.69 -10.34
CA THR A 73 0.91 -2.43 -10.55
C THR A 73 0.63 -1.52 -11.75
N GLY A 74 1.65 -0.99 -12.33
CA GLY A 74 1.54 -0.10 -13.47
C GLY A 74 1.21 1.29 -13.10
#